data_5a300fd3fa2fe22a23392768d44f3c56
#
_entry.id   5a300fd3fa2fe22a23392768d44f3c56
#
_cell.length_a   1.000
_cell.length_b   1.000
_cell.length_c   1.000
_cell.angle_alpha   90.00
_cell.angle_beta   90.00
_cell.angle_gamma   90.00
#
_symmetry.space_group_name_H-M   'P 1'
#
loop_
_entity.id
_entity.type
_entity.pdbx_description
1 polymer ?
#
loop_
_entity_poly.entity_id
_entity_poly.type
_entity_poly.pdbx_seq_one_letter_code
_entity_poly.pdbx_strand_id
1 'polypeptide(L)'
;KNGLWQGGSNPSSQSNPARNDLKKYARYYFPMIGSYYADTLGTINFGDNPTFCGSVRDEGTYSDDNGIGKFKYEPPDGFLALCTKNLPEPIKTEEYFRAFAYRGWGGLTSLNTGIDADLVWIKRRDGNSDWYVVDTVRGNARQIILNKTDAESLNTSNNGVYIGNKRLDVGNLGDTNSSGTDYVTYLWRAGGNKGKYNYEGQGFNTAEEMLAVTGVDVTNGVITPTGCSISRKAGLGIYTYTGDGNYSTIANGLDIGAFHPNEGGGGVCIITKRRDSSRGWHIGFGDIGGSAAGTAGSSSNMAYAGINAFTSDFDTGNNGRANITPDGKFFHVDNNTGSYVAYIWKEVEGFSRIGVYYGNNSTSNSFVHCGFRPAFVMWRKKSSGENWRIIDSARSPGNQKTYQLFPGHDSNQSDEGGMEFFFNGFALRSNDGNTNDPTAYVFMAFAESPMKYATAGH
;
A
#
# COMPACT_ATOMS: atom_id res chain seq x y z
N LYS A 1 11.38 39.94 9.23
CA LYS A 1 11.93 40.03 7.89
C LYS A 1 11.33 38.85 7.09
N ASN A 2 10.56 39.20 6.13
CA ASN A 2 9.61 38.45 5.38
C ASN A 2 10.20 37.18 4.74
N GLY A 3 9.91 36.03 5.30
CA GLY A 3 10.21 34.75 4.67
C GLY A 3 11.68 34.44 4.37
N LEU A 4 12.60 35.38 4.65
CA LEU A 4 14.02 35.17 4.46
C LEU A 4 14.63 34.49 5.69
N TRP A 5 15.37 33.44 5.44
CA TRP A 5 16.18 32.79 6.47
C TRP A 5 17.07 33.82 7.16
N GLN A 6 17.01 33.89 8.48
CA GLN A 6 17.77 34.83 9.33
C GLN A 6 18.75 34.08 10.27
N GLY A 7 19.20 32.92 9.89
CA GLY A 7 20.22 32.19 10.65
C GLY A 7 21.56 32.89 10.62
N GLY A 8 22.33 32.80 11.70
CA GLY A 8 23.65 33.40 11.81
C GLY A 8 24.70 32.81 10.87
N SER A 9 24.36 31.81 10.08
CA SER A 9 25.21 31.23 9.04
C SER A 9 24.77 31.76 7.68
N ASN A 10 25.68 31.85 6.75
CA ASN A 10 25.39 32.23 5.38
C ASN A 10 24.25 31.40 4.81
N PRO A 11 23.10 31.98 4.43
CA PRO A 11 21.96 31.24 3.90
C PRO A 11 22.25 30.54 2.57
N SER A 12 23.38 30.83 1.92
CA SER A 12 23.85 30.09 0.75
C SER A 12 24.69 28.85 1.10
N SER A 13 25.03 28.66 2.37
CA SER A 13 25.79 27.51 2.81
C SER A 13 24.97 26.24 2.71
N GLN A 14 25.55 25.22 2.09
CA GLN A 14 24.92 23.88 2.00
C GLN A 14 24.77 23.19 3.37
N SER A 15 25.46 23.68 4.39
CA SER A 15 25.31 23.19 5.76
C SER A 15 24.09 23.76 6.48
N ASN A 16 23.31 24.62 5.82
CA ASN A 16 22.08 25.16 6.37
C ASN A 16 20.89 24.20 6.04
N PRO A 17 20.41 23.38 6.99
CA PRO A 17 19.37 22.40 6.74
C PRO A 17 18.04 23.01 6.34
N ALA A 18 17.77 24.26 6.67
CA ALA A 18 16.51 24.92 6.27
C ALA A 18 16.43 25.26 4.77
N ARG A 19 17.52 25.17 4.05
CA ARG A 19 17.56 25.36 2.60
C ARG A 19 17.60 24.06 1.80
N ASN A 20 17.83 22.95 2.47
CA ASN A 20 17.80 21.67 1.79
C ASN A 20 16.35 21.31 1.42
N ASP A 21 16.21 20.63 0.30
CA ASP A 21 14.92 20.09 -0.08
C ASP A 21 14.51 19.00 0.92
N LEU A 22 13.65 19.37 1.87
CA LEU A 22 13.20 18.50 2.92
C LEU A 22 12.42 17.29 2.37
N LYS A 23 11.83 17.39 1.19
CA LYS A 23 11.13 16.29 0.53
C LYS A 23 12.04 15.12 0.18
N LYS A 24 13.34 15.37 0.14
CA LYS A 24 14.33 14.39 -0.31
C LYS A 24 14.72 13.36 0.75
N TYR A 25 14.70 13.71 2.04
CA TYR A 25 15.43 12.95 3.06
C TYR A 25 14.61 12.38 4.21
N ALA A 26 13.37 12.82 4.43
CA ALA A 26 12.54 12.30 5.52
C ALA A 26 11.04 12.34 5.19
N ARG A 27 10.30 11.39 5.74
CA ARG A 27 8.83 11.34 5.65
C ARG A 27 8.13 12.17 6.71
N TYR A 28 8.84 12.51 7.79
CA TYR A 28 8.30 13.24 8.94
C TYR A 28 9.23 14.33 9.34
N TYR A 29 8.68 15.51 9.57
CA TYR A 29 9.43 16.69 10.00
C TYR A 29 8.82 17.23 11.28
N PHE A 30 9.67 17.58 12.22
CA PHE A 30 9.27 18.25 13.43
C PHE A 30 9.85 19.67 13.40
N PRO A 31 9.00 20.71 13.54
CA PRO A 31 9.51 22.07 13.65
C PRO A 31 10.34 22.18 14.94
N MET A 32 11.56 22.64 14.81
CA MET A 32 12.47 22.84 15.94
C MET A 32 13.13 24.21 15.84
N ILE A 33 13.14 24.93 16.94
CA ILE A 33 13.90 26.18 17.11
C ILE A 33 14.95 25.96 18.17
N GLY A 34 16.18 26.35 17.85
CA GLY A 34 17.28 26.40 18.79
C GLY A 34 17.87 27.80 18.86
N SER A 35 18.31 28.21 20.03
CA SER A 35 19.12 29.41 20.23
C SER A 35 20.47 29.07 20.84
N TYR A 36 21.50 29.72 20.36
CA TYR A 36 22.84 29.62 20.93
C TYR A 36 22.99 30.45 22.22
N TYR A 37 22.19 31.49 22.39
CA TYR A 37 22.24 32.38 23.55
C TYR A 37 21.10 32.10 24.51
N ALA A 38 21.38 32.08 25.79
CA ALA A 38 20.45 31.70 26.85
C ALA A 38 19.21 32.61 26.96
N ASP A 39 19.29 33.85 26.53
CA ASP A 39 18.22 34.84 26.70
C ASP A 39 17.46 35.14 25.39
N THR A 40 17.48 34.23 24.43
CA THR A 40 16.77 34.43 23.17
C THR A 40 15.37 33.82 23.25
N LEU A 41 14.33 34.66 23.08
CA LEU A 41 12.95 34.24 22.93
C LEU A 41 12.57 34.21 21.46
N GLY A 42 12.04 33.10 21.00
CA GLY A 42 11.48 32.93 19.68
C GLY A 42 9.99 32.57 19.73
N THR A 43 9.17 33.31 19.00
CA THR A 43 7.75 32.97 18.82
C THR A 43 7.50 32.58 17.37
N ILE A 44 6.83 31.46 17.15
CA ILE A 44 6.49 30.98 15.81
C ILE A 44 5.00 31.17 15.60
N ASN A 45 4.65 31.59 14.37
CA ASN A 45 3.28 31.53 13.87
C ASN A 45 3.22 30.59 12.66
N PHE A 46 2.44 29.54 12.76
CA PHE A 46 2.16 28.59 11.66
C PHE A 46 0.90 28.95 10.86
N GLY A 47 0.42 30.18 10.97
CA GLY A 47 -0.77 30.64 10.30
C GLY A 47 -2.03 30.68 11.19
N ASP A 48 -1.89 30.50 12.49
CA ASP A 48 -3.02 30.52 13.44
C ASP A 48 -3.29 31.91 14.01
N ASN A 49 -2.27 32.58 14.53
CA ASN A 49 -2.43 33.83 15.25
C ASN A 49 -1.44 34.90 14.79
N PRO A 50 -1.88 35.95 14.03
CA PRO A 50 -1.00 36.96 13.49
C PRO A 50 -0.41 37.90 14.54
N THR A 51 -0.99 37.95 15.73
CA THR A 51 -0.50 38.78 16.84
C THR A 51 0.57 38.09 17.67
N PHE A 52 0.95 36.85 17.34
CA PHE A 52 1.88 36.04 18.13
C PHE A 52 1.49 35.98 19.62
N CYS A 53 0.23 35.61 19.87
CA CYS A 53 -0.38 35.57 21.20
C CYS A 53 -0.37 36.94 21.93
N GLY A 54 -0.57 38.02 21.18
CA GLY A 54 -0.61 39.37 21.71
C GLY A 54 0.76 40.06 21.85
N SER A 55 1.83 39.42 21.45
CA SER A 55 3.18 40.00 21.47
C SER A 55 3.37 41.10 20.41
N VAL A 56 2.52 41.14 19.39
CA VAL A 56 2.53 42.12 18.31
C VAL A 56 1.16 42.74 18.17
N ARG A 57 1.08 44.08 18.14
CA ARG A 57 -0.19 44.80 18.17
C ARG A 57 -0.93 44.86 16.82
N ASP A 58 -0.22 44.74 15.70
CA ASP A 58 -0.85 44.77 14.39
C ASP A 58 -1.34 43.39 14.00
N GLU A 59 -2.60 43.28 13.65
CA GLU A 59 -3.16 42.10 13.05
C GLU A 59 -2.68 41.99 11.61
N GLY A 60 -1.96 40.93 11.27
CA GLY A 60 -1.62 40.63 9.90
C GLY A 60 -2.87 40.23 9.11
N THR A 61 -2.93 40.61 7.84
CA THR A 61 -4.06 40.37 6.94
C THR A 61 -3.75 39.34 5.86
N TYR A 62 -2.60 38.70 5.94
CA TYR A 62 -2.14 37.77 4.90
C TYR A 62 -2.65 36.36 5.17
N SER A 63 -2.98 35.66 4.12
CA SER A 63 -3.25 34.23 4.09
C SER A 63 -2.23 33.55 3.15
N ASP A 64 -2.20 32.24 3.18
CA ASP A 64 -1.42 31.44 2.22
C ASP A 64 -2.08 31.41 0.83
N ASP A 65 -1.44 30.73 -0.12
CA ASP A 65 -1.92 30.60 -1.51
C ASP A 65 -3.30 29.96 -1.63
N ASN A 66 -3.74 29.22 -0.60
CA ASN A 66 -5.08 28.63 -0.51
C ASN A 66 -6.10 29.53 0.21
N GLY A 67 -5.72 30.75 0.58
CA GLY A 67 -6.55 31.66 1.35
C GLY A 67 -6.74 31.24 2.82
N ILE A 68 -5.86 30.40 3.33
CA ILE A 68 -5.94 29.81 4.69
C ILE A 68 -4.87 30.45 5.58
N GLY A 69 -5.19 30.50 6.87
CA GLY A 69 -4.31 31.04 7.89
C GLY A 69 -4.42 32.54 8.07
N LYS A 70 -3.76 33.04 9.12
CA LYS A 70 -3.65 34.44 9.47
C LYS A 70 -2.19 34.74 9.79
N PHE A 71 -1.52 35.38 8.86
CA PHE A 71 -0.10 35.71 8.98
C PHE A 71 0.11 37.22 9.16
N LYS A 72 1.07 37.59 9.99
CA LYS A 72 1.52 38.98 10.14
C LYS A 72 2.25 39.46 8.87
N TYR A 73 2.99 38.57 8.25
CA TYR A 73 3.77 38.83 7.04
C TYR A 73 3.29 37.89 5.94
N GLU A 74 3.36 38.37 4.71
CA GLU A 74 3.00 37.55 3.55
C GLU A 74 3.85 36.28 3.47
N PRO A 75 3.25 35.09 3.48
CA PRO A 75 3.99 33.86 3.25
C PRO A 75 4.64 33.87 1.86
N PRO A 76 5.85 33.32 1.69
CA PRO A 76 6.39 33.11 0.37
C PRO A 76 5.52 32.15 -0.44
N ASP A 77 5.52 32.31 -1.77
CA ASP A 77 4.79 31.44 -2.70
C ASP A 77 5.10 29.96 -2.41
N GLY A 78 4.07 29.13 -2.35
CA GLY A 78 4.16 27.72 -2.06
C GLY A 78 4.29 27.36 -0.57
N PHE A 79 4.32 28.34 0.34
CA PHE A 79 4.30 28.09 1.78
C PHE A 79 2.86 28.18 2.32
N LEU A 80 2.38 27.07 2.88
CA LEU A 80 1.04 26.95 3.37
C LEU A 80 0.98 27.00 4.90
N ALA A 81 -0.16 27.46 5.43
CA ALA A 81 -0.43 27.39 6.86
C ALA A 81 -0.39 25.92 7.32
N LEU A 82 0.30 25.68 8.42
CA LEU A 82 0.39 24.34 9.00
C LEU A 82 -0.91 23.98 9.74
N CYS A 83 -1.89 23.57 8.97
CA CYS A 83 -3.20 23.18 9.50
C CYS A 83 -3.84 22.09 8.64
N THR A 84 -4.85 21.43 9.20
CA THR A 84 -5.55 20.33 8.55
C THR A 84 -6.32 20.72 7.29
N LYS A 85 -6.68 22.02 7.14
CA LYS A 85 -7.34 22.50 5.92
C LYS A 85 -6.44 22.45 4.67
N ASN A 86 -5.13 22.53 4.87
CA ASN A 86 -4.13 22.42 3.80
C ASN A 86 -3.71 20.98 3.48
N LEU A 87 -4.19 20.01 4.24
CA LEU A 87 -3.98 18.61 3.88
C LEU A 87 -4.82 18.27 2.65
N PRO A 88 -4.32 17.40 1.76
CA PRO A 88 -5.13 16.89 0.66
C PRO A 88 -6.41 16.23 1.20
N GLU A 89 -7.46 16.21 0.37
CA GLU A 89 -8.68 15.49 0.74
C GLU A 89 -8.35 14.02 0.96
N PRO A 90 -8.76 13.46 2.10
CA PRO A 90 -8.48 12.07 2.39
C PRO A 90 -9.23 11.18 1.40
N ILE A 91 -8.60 10.11 1.01
CA ILE A 91 -9.27 9.06 0.26
C ILE A 91 -10.36 8.43 1.13
N LYS A 92 -11.55 8.23 0.57
CA LYS A 92 -12.63 7.51 1.26
C LYS A 92 -12.31 6.02 1.23
N THR A 93 -11.72 5.52 2.30
CA THR A 93 -11.19 4.16 2.39
C THR A 93 -12.23 3.11 2.03
N GLU A 94 -13.46 3.32 2.52
CA GLU A 94 -14.60 2.44 2.28
C GLU A 94 -14.97 2.27 0.80
N GLU A 95 -14.49 3.17 -0.07
CA GLU A 95 -14.64 3.07 -1.52
C GLU A 95 -13.52 2.26 -2.19
N TYR A 96 -12.36 2.07 -1.52
CA TYR A 96 -11.16 1.49 -2.14
C TYR A 96 -10.61 0.24 -1.47
N PHE A 97 -10.90 0.05 -0.16
CA PHE A 97 -10.52 -1.17 0.55
C PHE A 97 -11.58 -1.55 1.58
N ARG A 98 -11.81 -2.85 1.72
CA ARG A 98 -12.65 -3.40 2.78
C ARG A 98 -12.21 -4.81 3.17
N ALA A 99 -12.07 -5.05 4.47
CA ALA A 99 -12.09 -6.38 5.06
C ALA A 99 -13.52 -6.72 5.48
N PHE A 100 -14.04 -7.87 5.08
CA PHE A 100 -15.43 -8.25 5.30
C PHE A 100 -15.53 -9.70 5.72
N ALA A 101 -16.07 -9.97 6.91
CA ALA A 101 -16.31 -11.33 7.40
C ALA A 101 -17.76 -11.74 7.11
N TYR A 102 -17.96 -12.98 6.70
CA TYR A 102 -19.29 -13.53 6.43
C TYR A 102 -19.39 -15.00 6.81
N ARG A 103 -20.62 -15.46 7.00
CA ARG A 103 -20.94 -16.86 7.18
C ARG A 103 -21.51 -17.42 5.89
N GLY A 104 -20.99 -18.57 5.46
CA GLY A 104 -21.46 -19.25 4.26
C GLY A 104 -22.86 -19.81 4.41
N TRP A 105 -23.63 -19.79 3.32
CA TRP A 105 -25.01 -20.27 3.25
C TRP A 105 -25.18 -21.53 2.41
N GLY A 106 -24.15 -21.88 1.63
CA GLY A 106 -24.29 -22.85 0.55
C GLY A 106 -25.06 -22.26 -0.64
N GLY A 107 -24.87 -22.83 -1.82
CA GLY A 107 -25.45 -22.26 -3.04
C GLY A 107 -24.74 -20.96 -3.49
N LEU A 108 -25.24 -20.36 -4.55
CA LEU A 108 -24.77 -19.05 -5.00
C LEU A 108 -25.40 -17.95 -4.13
N THR A 109 -24.59 -17.23 -3.41
CA THR A 109 -25.02 -16.22 -2.44
C THR A 109 -24.47 -14.85 -2.79
N SER A 110 -25.33 -13.83 -2.78
CA SER A 110 -24.94 -12.44 -3.01
C SER A 110 -24.63 -11.74 -1.69
N LEU A 111 -23.42 -11.24 -1.56
CA LEU A 111 -22.95 -10.45 -0.42
C LEU A 111 -22.93 -8.96 -0.80
N ASN A 112 -23.62 -8.11 -0.03
CA ASN A 112 -23.50 -6.66 -0.19
C ASN A 112 -22.20 -6.20 0.46
N THR A 113 -21.20 -5.91 -0.34
CA THR A 113 -19.87 -5.51 0.12
C THR A 113 -19.74 -4.01 0.33
N GLY A 114 -20.64 -3.20 -0.22
CA GLY A 114 -20.57 -1.73 -0.16
C GLY A 114 -19.46 -1.09 -1.01
N ILE A 115 -18.58 -1.90 -1.62
CA ILE A 115 -17.43 -1.46 -2.41
C ILE A 115 -17.49 -2.06 -3.82
N ASP A 116 -17.15 -1.26 -4.83
CA ASP A 116 -16.94 -1.71 -6.21
C ASP A 116 -15.53 -2.30 -6.34
N ALA A 117 -15.38 -3.54 -5.91
CA ALA A 117 -14.07 -4.18 -5.89
C ALA A 117 -13.59 -4.55 -7.30
N ASP A 118 -12.28 -4.54 -7.50
CA ASP A 118 -11.59 -5.06 -8.69
C ASP A 118 -10.73 -6.28 -8.37
N LEU A 119 -10.29 -6.42 -7.12
CA LEU A 119 -9.53 -7.56 -6.61
C LEU A 119 -10.17 -8.07 -5.33
N VAL A 120 -10.31 -9.38 -5.23
CA VAL A 120 -10.91 -10.07 -4.09
C VAL A 120 -10.04 -11.25 -3.68
N TRP A 121 -9.72 -11.33 -2.39
CA TRP A 121 -9.16 -12.51 -1.75
C TRP A 121 -10.19 -13.09 -0.79
N ILE A 122 -10.41 -14.40 -0.81
CA ILE A 122 -11.34 -15.10 0.09
C ILE A 122 -10.60 -16.21 0.84
N LYS A 123 -10.88 -16.33 2.13
CA LYS A 123 -10.34 -17.38 3.00
C LYS A 123 -11.38 -17.89 4.00
N ARG A 124 -11.49 -19.19 4.10
CA ARG A 124 -12.17 -19.84 5.20
C ARG A 124 -11.38 -19.67 6.50
N ARG A 125 -12.07 -19.41 7.62
CA ARG A 125 -11.48 -19.09 8.91
C ARG A 125 -11.46 -20.27 9.88
N ASP A 126 -12.49 -21.10 9.86
CA ASP A 126 -12.79 -22.14 10.85
C ASP A 126 -12.32 -23.56 10.45
N GLY A 127 -11.58 -23.66 9.38
CA GLY A 127 -11.02 -24.94 8.89
C GLY A 127 -10.03 -24.73 7.77
N ASN A 128 -9.27 -25.80 7.46
CA ASN A 128 -8.33 -25.79 6.36
C ASN A 128 -9.04 -25.59 5.03
N SER A 129 -8.52 -24.68 4.20
CA SER A 129 -9.10 -24.31 2.92
C SER A 129 -8.12 -23.46 2.14
N ASP A 130 -8.20 -23.50 0.84
CA ASP A 130 -7.35 -22.69 -0.02
C ASP A 130 -7.76 -21.20 -0.01
N TRP A 131 -6.84 -20.34 -0.41
CA TRP A 131 -7.08 -18.93 -0.64
C TRP A 131 -7.49 -18.68 -2.07
N TYR A 132 -8.64 -18.08 -2.28
CA TYR A 132 -9.16 -17.73 -3.60
C TYR A 132 -8.84 -16.29 -3.97
N VAL A 133 -8.27 -16.09 -5.16
CA VAL A 133 -8.00 -14.78 -5.74
C VAL A 133 -8.76 -14.62 -7.04
N VAL A 134 -9.61 -13.60 -7.10
CA VAL A 134 -10.40 -13.22 -8.29
C VAL A 134 -10.20 -11.74 -8.57
N ASP A 135 -10.19 -11.34 -9.83
CA ASP A 135 -10.16 -9.94 -10.22
C ASP A 135 -10.93 -9.67 -11.51
N THR A 136 -11.29 -8.41 -11.72
CA THR A 136 -12.09 -7.96 -12.86
C THR A 136 -11.34 -7.97 -14.19
N VAL A 137 -10.00 -7.85 -14.17
CA VAL A 137 -9.18 -7.80 -15.39
C VAL A 137 -9.05 -9.17 -16.04
N ARG A 138 -8.91 -10.23 -15.23
CA ARG A 138 -8.97 -11.62 -15.71
C ARG A 138 -10.39 -12.06 -16.03
N GLY A 139 -11.35 -11.43 -15.40
CA GLY A 139 -12.78 -11.72 -15.55
C GLY A 139 -13.35 -12.59 -14.43
N ASN A 140 -14.67 -12.49 -14.29
CA ASN A 140 -15.43 -13.23 -13.28
C ASN A 140 -15.26 -14.75 -13.39
N ALA A 141 -15.39 -15.44 -12.27
CA ALA A 141 -15.28 -16.88 -12.14
C ALA A 141 -13.88 -17.46 -12.50
N ARG A 142 -12.92 -16.62 -12.87
CA ARG A 142 -11.51 -16.99 -13.05
C ARG A 142 -10.78 -16.83 -11.74
N GLN A 143 -10.29 -17.93 -11.21
CA GLN A 143 -9.65 -17.97 -9.91
C GLN A 143 -8.23 -18.48 -10.00
N ILE A 144 -7.38 -17.95 -9.14
CA ILE A 144 -6.05 -18.47 -8.87
C ILE A 144 -5.97 -18.70 -7.35
N ILE A 145 -5.30 -19.78 -6.97
CA ILE A 145 -5.13 -20.13 -5.57
C ILE A 145 -3.82 -19.54 -5.05
N LEU A 146 -3.91 -18.70 -4.01
CA LEU A 146 -2.76 -17.96 -3.50
C LEU A 146 -1.71 -18.87 -2.86
N ASN A 147 -2.14 -19.89 -2.15
CA ASN A 147 -1.28 -20.85 -1.46
C ASN A 147 -0.88 -22.06 -2.33
N LYS A 148 -1.07 -21.99 -3.65
CA LYS A 148 -0.69 -23.06 -4.59
C LYS A 148 0.03 -22.53 -5.81
N THR A 149 0.70 -23.45 -6.51
CA THR A 149 1.35 -23.17 -7.78
C THR A 149 0.44 -23.36 -8.99
N ASP A 150 -0.76 -23.86 -8.81
CA ASP A 150 -1.68 -24.23 -9.89
C ASP A 150 -1.93 -23.11 -10.89
N ALA A 151 -2.26 -23.48 -12.11
CA ALA A 151 -2.71 -22.56 -13.15
C ALA A 151 -4.08 -21.95 -12.78
N GLU A 152 -4.44 -20.87 -13.48
CA GLU A 152 -5.78 -20.30 -13.40
C GLU A 152 -6.84 -21.34 -13.76
N SER A 153 -7.92 -21.37 -12.98
CA SER A 153 -9.09 -22.20 -13.27
C SER A 153 -10.33 -21.35 -13.46
N LEU A 154 -11.27 -21.88 -14.23
CA LEU A 154 -12.56 -21.23 -14.50
C LEU A 154 -13.67 -22.06 -13.82
N ASN A 155 -14.28 -21.47 -12.80
CA ASN A 155 -15.43 -22.06 -12.10
C ASN A 155 -16.69 -21.28 -12.44
N THR A 156 -17.49 -21.83 -13.34
CA THR A 156 -18.74 -21.22 -13.81
C THR A 156 -19.96 -21.71 -13.03
N SER A 157 -21.13 -21.18 -13.37
CA SER A 157 -22.40 -21.55 -12.76
C SER A 157 -22.43 -21.23 -11.25
N ASN A 158 -22.98 -22.12 -10.44
CA ASN A 158 -23.15 -21.90 -9.01
C ASN A 158 -21.86 -22.03 -8.19
N ASN A 159 -20.72 -22.31 -8.80
CA ASN A 159 -19.44 -22.50 -8.12
C ASN A 159 -18.47 -21.32 -8.29
N GLY A 160 -18.81 -20.35 -9.15
CA GLY A 160 -17.96 -19.20 -9.42
C GLY A 160 -18.02 -18.13 -8.34
N VAL A 161 -17.01 -17.26 -8.36
CA VAL A 161 -17.02 -15.99 -7.63
C VAL A 161 -17.14 -14.86 -8.64
N TYR A 162 -18.12 -13.98 -8.45
CA TYR A 162 -18.46 -12.92 -9.39
C TYR A 162 -18.43 -11.56 -8.69
N ILE A 163 -17.62 -10.67 -9.22
CA ILE A 163 -17.52 -9.30 -8.73
C ILE A 163 -18.54 -8.44 -9.46
N GLY A 164 -19.45 -7.83 -8.72
CA GLY A 164 -20.50 -6.94 -9.22
C GLY A 164 -20.42 -5.55 -8.59
N ASN A 165 -21.37 -4.68 -8.96
CA ASN A 165 -21.47 -3.34 -8.41
C ASN A 165 -21.85 -3.42 -6.92
N LYS A 166 -20.90 -3.07 -6.04
CA LYS A 166 -20.99 -3.16 -4.56
C LYS A 166 -21.46 -4.53 -4.04
N ARG A 167 -21.21 -5.55 -4.82
CA ARG A 167 -21.69 -6.91 -4.58
C ARG A 167 -20.62 -7.94 -4.91
N LEU A 168 -20.55 -8.98 -4.13
CA LEU A 168 -19.77 -10.18 -4.38
C LEU A 168 -20.71 -11.39 -4.36
N ASP A 169 -20.87 -12.08 -5.48
CA ASP A 169 -21.57 -13.35 -5.53
C ASP A 169 -20.56 -14.47 -5.32
N VAL A 170 -20.77 -15.26 -4.28
CA VAL A 170 -19.90 -16.38 -3.90
C VAL A 170 -20.61 -17.69 -4.16
N GLY A 171 -19.96 -18.56 -4.93
CA GLY A 171 -20.49 -19.86 -5.32
C GLY A 171 -20.36 -20.92 -4.22
N ASN A 172 -21.04 -22.04 -4.41
CA ASN A 172 -21.09 -23.16 -3.45
C ASN A 172 -19.82 -24.03 -3.52
N LEU A 173 -18.67 -23.46 -3.21
CA LEU A 173 -17.43 -24.20 -2.99
C LEU A 173 -17.10 -24.24 -1.51
N GLY A 174 -16.46 -25.33 -1.07
CA GLY A 174 -15.99 -25.49 0.31
C GLY A 174 -15.10 -24.37 0.78
N ASP A 175 -14.32 -23.81 -0.15
CA ASP A 175 -13.35 -22.74 0.14
C ASP A 175 -13.97 -21.35 0.12
N THR A 176 -15.20 -21.16 -0.39
CA THR A 176 -15.80 -19.84 -0.54
C THR A 176 -17.17 -19.66 0.10
N ASN A 177 -18.01 -20.72 0.20
CA ASN A 177 -19.39 -20.53 0.67
C ASN A 177 -20.08 -21.80 1.17
N SER A 178 -19.42 -22.72 1.86
CA SER A 178 -20.10 -23.83 2.54
C SER A 178 -21.04 -23.33 3.62
N SER A 179 -22.22 -23.97 3.72
CA SER A 179 -23.22 -23.61 4.72
C SER A 179 -22.66 -23.75 6.15
N GLY A 180 -22.87 -22.72 6.96
CA GLY A 180 -22.49 -22.71 8.35
C GLY A 180 -21.00 -22.46 8.63
N THR A 181 -20.20 -22.23 7.59
CA THR A 181 -18.74 -22.01 7.67
C THR A 181 -18.42 -20.52 7.70
N ASP A 182 -17.39 -20.11 8.43
CA ASP A 182 -16.99 -18.74 8.56
C ASP A 182 -15.86 -18.37 7.59
N TYR A 183 -16.02 -17.24 6.92
CA TYR A 183 -15.09 -16.72 5.92
C TYR A 183 -14.68 -15.28 6.22
N VAL A 184 -13.58 -14.85 5.59
CA VAL A 184 -13.20 -13.45 5.46
C VAL A 184 -12.86 -13.18 3.99
N THR A 185 -13.19 -12.00 3.52
CA THR A 185 -12.78 -11.49 2.21
C THR A 185 -12.13 -10.14 2.34
N TYR A 186 -11.09 -9.92 1.54
CA TYR A 186 -10.41 -8.64 1.37
C TYR A 186 -10.69 -8.14 -0.03
N LEU A 187 -11.18 -6.92 -0.10
CA LEU A 187 -11.69 -6.30 -1.32
C LEU A 187 -10.91 -5.02 -1.59
N TRP A 188 -10.35 -4.91 -2.78
CA TRP A 188 -9.67 -3.70 -3.24
C TRP A 188 -10.32 -3.22 -4.53
N ARG A 189 -10.48 -1.90 -4.65
CA ARG A 189 -10.89 -1.23 -5.88
C ARG A 189 -9.66 -0.68 -6.58
N ALA A 190 -9.57 -0.91 -7.89
CA ALA A 190 -8.61 -0.31 -8.80
C ALA A 190 -9.33 0.66 -9.76
N GLY A 191 -9.07 0.57 -11.05
CA GLY A 191 -9.65 1.44 -12.08
C GLY A 191 -11.06 1.11 -12.52
N GLY A 192 -11.66 0.02 -12.01
CA GLY A 192 -12.98 -0.45 -12.40
C GLY A 192 -12.96 -1.48 -13.51
N ASN A 193 -14.17 -1.83 -14.03
CA ASN A 193 -14.37 -2.90 -15.00
C ASN A 193 -15.40 -2.49 -16.07
N LYS A 194 -15.12 -1.42 -16.82
CA LYS A 194 -16.00 -0.90 -17.87
C LYS A 194 -15.43 -1.08 -19.28
N GLY A 195 -14.19 -1.50 -19.39
CA GLY A 195 -13.50 -1.76 -20.64
C GLY A 195 -12.32 -2.72 -20.43
N LYS A 196 -11.53 -2.89 -21.47
CA LYS A 196 -10.30 -3.70 -21.41
C LYS A 196 -9.20 -3.00 -20.61
N TYR A 197 -9.16 -1.68 -20.68
CA TYR A 197 -8.29 -0.80 -19.92
C TYR A 197 -9.17 0.11 -19.07
N ASN A 198 -8.90 0.19 -17.78
CA ASN A 198 -9.72 0.95 -16.85
C ASN A 198 -8.86 1.88 -16.00
N TYR A 199 -9.33 3.12 -15.83
CA TYR A 199 -8.65 4.10 -15.00
C TYR A 199 -9.66 4.94 -14.23
N GLU A 200 -9.54 5.00 -12.90
CA GLU A 200 -10.38 5.79 -11.99
C GLU A 200 -11.89 5.66 -12.25
N GLY A 201 -12.35 4.45 -12.58
CA GLY A 201 -13.77 4.15 -12.84
C GLY A 201 -14.23 4.37 -14.29
N GLN A 202 -13.35 4.78 -15.18
CA GLN A 202 -13.61 4.87 -16.62
C GLN A 202 -13.03 3.68 -17.36
N GLY A 203 -13.73 3.21 -18.39
CA GLY A 203 -13.30 2.10 -19.25
C GLY A 203 -12.90 2.57 -20.63
N PHE A 204 -11.88 1.91 -21.21
CA PHE A 204 -11.33 2.18 -22.53
C PHE A 204 -11.14 0.87 -23.28
N ASN A 205 -11.25 0.88 -24.60
CA ASN A 205 -11.06 -0.32 -25.42
C ASN A 205 -9.60 -0.56 -25.76
N THR A 206 -8.78 0.52 -25.85
CA THR A 206 -7.34 0.43 -26.13
C THR A 206 -6.51 1.20 -25.11
N ALA A 207 -5.22 0.87 -25.02
CA ALA A 207 -4.27 1.57 -24.17
C ALA A 207 -4.07 3.02 -24.63
N GLU A 208 -4.09 3.25 -25.93
CA GLU A 208 -3.93 4.57 -26.57
C GLU A 208 -5.11 5.50 -26.22
N GLU A 209 -6.35 4.98 -26.26
CA GLU A 209 -7.53 5.74 -25.82
C GLU A 209 -7.40 6.16 -24.36
N MET A 210 -6.97 5.27 -23.48
CA MET A 210 -6.74 5.57 -22.08
C MET A 210 -5.66 6.63 -21.90
N LEU A 211 -4.52 6.51 -22.60
CA LEU A 211 -3.44 7.49 -22.57
C LEU A 211 -3.90 8.87 -23.04
N ALA A 212 -4.64 8.93 -24.14
CA ALA A 212 -5.12 10.19 -24.72
C ALA A 212 -6.01 11.02 -23.76
N VAL A 213 -6.79 10.33 -22.91
CA VAL A 213 -7.74 10.99 -22.00
C VAL A 213 -7.13 11.23 -20.62
N THR A 214 -6.31 10.31 -20.12
CA THR A 214 -5.88 10.30 -18.71
C THR A 214 -4.41 10.61 -18.50
N GLY A 215 -3.59 10.57 -19.58
CA GLY A 215 -2.15 10.65 -19.50
C GLY A 215 -1.50 9.45 -18.81
N VAL A 216 -2.24 8.36 -18.62
CA VAL A 216 -1.71 7.09 -18.09
C VAL A 216 -1.01 6.36 -19.23
N ASP A 217 0.30 6.42 -19.26
CA ASP A 217 1.09 5.73 -20.28
C ASP A 217 1.34 4.28 -19.85
N VAL A 218 0.69 3.35 -20.55
CA VAL A 218 0.94 1.90 -20.44
C VAL A 218 1.49 1.33 -21.73
N THR A 219 1.82 2.17 -22.71
CA THR A 219 2.32 1.76 -24.03
C THR A 219 3.84 1.91 -24.18
N ASN A 220 4.48 2.69 -23.31
CA ASN A 220 5.89 3.02 -23.39
C ASN A 220 6.83 1.93 -22.78
N GLY A 221 6.28 0.77 -22.41
CA GLY A 221 7.05 -0.42 -22.06
C GLY A 221 7.39 -1.25 -23.30
N VAL A 222 8.24 -2.25 -23.14
CA VAL A 222 8.54 -3.21 -24.21
C VAL A 222 7.31 -4.06 -24.52
N ILE A 223 6.52 -4.40 -23.51
CA ILE A 223 5.27 -5.15 -23.65
C ILE A 223 4.10 -4.24 -23.21
N THR A 224 3.07 -4.16 -24.04
CA THR A 224 1.78 -3.55 -23.69
C THR A 224 0.93 -4.57 -22.93
N PRO A 225 0.29 -4.20 -21.80
CA PRO A 225 -0.63 -5.10 -21.10
C PRO A 225 -1.75 -5.58 -22.03
N THR A 226 -2.19 -6.80 -21.86
CA THR A 226 -3.40 -7.32 -22.54
C THR A 226 -4.70 -6.81 -21.92
N GLY A 227 -4.65 -6.20 -20.76
CA GLY A 227 -5.74 -5.51 -20.06
C GLY A 227 -5.20 -4.95 -18.75
N CYS A 228 -5.81 -3.88 -18.24
CA CYS A 228 -5.45 -3.32 -16.95
C CYS A 228 -6.61 -2.61 -16.25
N SER A 229 -6.47 -2.45 -14.94
CA SER A 229 -7.35 -1.64 -14.09
C SER A 229 -6.47 -0.87 -13.11
N ILE A 230 -6.44 0.47 -13.23
CA ILE A 230 -5.48 1.34 -12.53
C ILE A 230 -6.23 2.42 -11.76
N SER A 231 -5.91 2.58 -10.47
CA SER A 231 -6.27 3.74 -9.67
C SER A 231 -5.02 4.35 -9.03
N ARG A 232 -4.65 5.56 -9.44
CA ARG A 232 -3.60 6.35 -8.77
C ARG A 232 -4.03 6.80 -7.39
N LYS A 233 -5.34 7.06 -7.20
CA LYS A 233 -5.92 7.44 -5.91
C LYS A 233 -5.78 6.33 -4.88
N ALA A 234 -6.12 5.10 -5.25
CA ALA A 234 -5.97 3.95 -4.37
C ALA A 234 -4.55 3.36 -4.38
N GLY A 235 -3.71 3.78 -5.33
CA GLY A 235 -2.38 3.23 -5.52
C GLY A 235 -2.38 1.78 -5.98
N LEU A 236 -3.45 1.28 -6.63
CA LEU A 236 -3.55 -0.10 -7.09
C LEU A 236 -3.64 -0.18 -8.61
N GLY A 237 -2.79 -1.04 -9.20
CA GLY A 237 -2.88 -1.46 -10.59
C GLY A 237 -2.95 -2.98 -10.71
N ILE A 238 -3.83 -3.46 -11.58
CA ILE A 238 -4.01 -4.86 -11.96
C ILE A 238 -3.70 -4.96 -13.45
N TYR A 239 -2.83 -5.89 -13.84
CA TYR A 239 -2.39 -6.02 -15.22
C TYR A 239 -2.42 -7.47 -15.64
N THR A 240 -2.95 -7.75 -16.83
CA THR A 240 -2.72 -9.01 -17.52
C THR A 240 -1.78 -8.78 -18.69
N TYR A 241 -0.89 -9.73 -18.96
CA TYR A 241 0.07 -9.62 -20.05
C TYR A 241 0.54 -11.00 -20.54
N THR A 242 1.17 -11.00 -21.71
CA THR A 242 1.85 -12.18 -22.26
C THR A 242 3.35 -11.95 -22.18
N GLY A 243 4.07 -12.83 -21.51
CA GLY A 243 5.53 -12.80 -21.46
C GLY A 243 6.14 -13.17 -22.82
N ASP A 244 7.22 -12.52 -23.17
CA ASP A 244 7.92 -12.67 -24.45
C ASP A 244 9.18 -13.57 -24.38
N GLY A 245 9.43 -14.14 -23.20
CA GLY A 245 10.63 -14.97 -22.97
C GLY A 245 11.88 -14.17 -22.58
N ASN A 246 11.74 -12.85 -22.42
CA ASN A 246 12.81 -11.94 -22.00
C ASN A 246 12.44 -11.23 -20.70
N TYR A 247 13.43 -10.57 -20.08
CA TYR A 247 13.19 -9.67 -18.94
C TYR A 247 12.70 -8.29 -19.43
N SER A 248 11.64 -8.29 -20.19
CA SER A 248 11.04 -7.08 -20.73
C SER A 248 10.29 -6.28 -19.63
N THR A 249 9.87 -5.09 -19.97
CA THR A 249 9.19 -4.19 -19.02
C THR A 249 7.80 -3.81 -19.50
N ILE A 250 6.93 -3.52 -18.54
CA ILE A 250 5.58 -2.99 -18.77
C ILE A 250 5.45 -1.68 -18.00
N ALA A 251 4.96 -0.62 -18.65
CA ALA A 251 4.66 0.64 -17.98
C ALA A 251 3.49 0.46 -17.01
N ASN A 252 3.65 0.93 -15.76
CA ASN A 252 2.63 0.70 -14.74
C ASN A 252 1.55 1.80 -14.66
N GLY A 253 1.83 3.01 -15.09
CA GLY A 253 0.85 4.10 -15.07
C GLY A 253 0.43 4.60 -13.67
N LEU A 254 1.02 4.06 -12.59
CA LEU A 254 0.66 4.39 -11.21
C LEU A 254 1.32 5.67 -10.69
N ASP A 255 2.31 6.22 -11.40
CA ASP A 255 3.07 7.36 -10.93
C ASP A 255 3.74 7.12 -9.58
N ILE A 256 4.52 6.03 -9.52
CA ILE A 256 5.18 5.57 -8.28
C ILE A 256 6.28 6.56 -7.86
N GLY A 257 6.96 7.18 -8.83
CA GLY A 257 8.13 8.01 -8.59
C GLY A 257 9.41 7.18 -8.46
N ALA A 258 10.54 7.85 -8.52
CA ALA A 258 11.85 7.19 -8.44
C ALA A 258 12.12 6.63 -7.04
N PHE A 259 12.71 5.45 -7.00
CA PHE A 259 13.22 4.85 -5.77
C PHE A 259 14.59 5.44 -5.45
N HIS A 260 14.75 5.90 -4.23
CA HIS A 260 16.04 6.38 -3.73
C HIS A 260 16.56 5.40 -2.67
N PRO A 261 17.69 4.73 -2.89
CA PRO A 261 18.19 3.65 -2.02
C PRO A 261 18.37 4.01 -0.55
N ASN A 262 18.47 5.30 -0.24
CA ASN A 262 18.70 5.80 1.11
C ASN A 262 17.68 6.84 1.58
N GLU A 263 16.62 7.10 0.82
CA GLU A 263 15.79 8.29 0.99
C GLU A 263 14.30 8.00 1.26
N GLY A 264 13.94 6.72 1.50
CA GLY A 264 12.57 6.38 1.84
C GLY A 264 11.56 6.76 0.74
N GLY A 265 11.77 6.29 -0.48
CA GLY A 265 10.78 6.41 -1.56
C GLY A 265 9.44 5.77 -1.17
N GLY A 266 8.35 6.09 -1.85
CA GLY A 266 7.04 5.52 -1.55
C GLY A 266 7.05 4.00 -1.58
N GLY A 267 6.53 3.36 -0.54
CA GLY A 267 6.49 1.91 -0.45
C GLY A 267 5.69 1.30 -1.60
N VAL A 268 6.18 0.20 -2.13
CA VAL A 268 5.54 -0.55 -3.23
C VAL A 268 5.54 -2.03 -2.91
N CYS A 269 4.45 -2.69 -3.25
CA CYS A 269 4.35 -4.15 -3.29
C CYS A 269 3.90 -4.57 -4.68
N ILE A 270 4.58 -5.54 -5.28
CA ILE A 270 4.19 -6.17 -6.54
C ILE A 270 4.04 -7.67 -6.32
N ILE A 271 2.95 -8.23 -6.82
CA ILE A 271 2.68 -9.67 -6.80
C ILE A 271 2.41 -10.12 -8.22
N THR A 272 3.11 -11.16 -8.69
CA THR A 272 2.92 -11.70 -10.03
C THR A 272 2.64 -13.20 -10.01
N LYS A 273 1.86 -13.66 -10.98
CA LYS A 273 1.51 -15.07 -11.13
C LYS A 273 1.34 -15.45 -12.60
N ARG A 274 1.94 -16.57 -12.99
CA ARG A 274 1.64 -17.22 -14.26
C ARG A 274 0.26 -17.87 -14.21
N ARG A 275 -0.55 -17.67 -15.27
CA ARG A 275 -1.96 -18.08 -15.35
C ARG A 275 -2.17 -19.39 -16.11
N ASP A 276 -1.36 -19.64 -17.14
CA ASP A 276 -1.56 -20.73 -18.09
C ASP A 276 -0.84 -22.04 -17.74
N SER A 277 -0.04 -22.04 -16.69
CA SER A 277 0.64 -23.24 -16.21
C SER A 277 0.98 -23.15 -14.72
N SER A 278 1.29 -24.29 -14.12
CA SER A 278 1.74 -24.37 -12.73
C SER A 278 3.05 -23.62 -12.54
N ARG A 279 3.06 -22.59 -11.66
CA ARG A 279 4.23 -21.82 -11.27
C ARG A 279 3.95 -21.07 -9.94
N GLY A 280 4.99 -20.89 -9.14
CA GLY A 280 4.88 -20.13 -7.89
C GLY A 280 4.46 -18.68 -8.11
N TRP A 281 3.96 -18.08 -7.05
CA TRP A 281 3.77 -16.65 -6.94
C TRP A 281 5.10 -15.96 -6.67
N HIS A 282 5.27 -14.76 -7.18
CA HIS A 282 6.40 -13.90 -6.85
C HIS A 282 5.87 -12.63 -6.21
N ILE A 283 6.51 -12.19 -5.13
CA ILE A 283 6.17 -10.95 -4.43
C ILE A 283 7.44 -10.13 -4.21
N GLY A 284 7.36 -8.85 -4.52
CA GLY A 284 8.43 -7.88 -4.32
C GLY A 284 7.97 -6.70 -3.48
N PHE A 285 8.87 -6.20 -2.65
CA PHE A 285 8.68 -4.96 -1.87
C PHE A 285 9.77 -3.97 -2.23
N GLY A 286 9.38 -2.75 -2.61
CA GLY A 286 10.28 -1.62 -2.81
C GLY A 286 10.58 -0.91 -1.51
N ASP A 287 11.71 -0.21 -1.48
CA ASP A 287 12.18 0.63 -0.36
C ASP A 287 12.46 -0.13 0.96
N ILE A 288 13.02 -1.31 0.87
CA ILE A 288 13.29 -2.14 2.05
C ILE A 288 14.68 -1.89 2.64
N GLY A 289 15.34 -0.75 2.36
CA GLY A 289 16.64 -0.44 2.96
C GLY A 289 17.64 -1.59 2.82
N GLY A 290 17.65 -2.25 1.69
CA GLY A 290 18.63 -3.27 1.35
C GLY A 290 19.97 -2.61 1.09
N SER A 291 21.04 -3.15 1.63
CA SER A 291 22.41 -2.76 1.36
C SER A 291 22.59 -2.46 -0.12
N ALA A 292 22.87 -1.22 -0.47
CA ALA A 292 23.16 -0.77 -1.82
C ALA A 292 24.51 -1.32 -2.29
N ALA A 293 24.63 -2.62 -2.40
CA ALA A 293 25.75 -3.29 -3.05
C ALA A 293 25.33 -3.79 -4.44
N GLY A 294 24.57 -2.97 -5.16
CA GLY A 294 24.33 -3.17 -6.58
C GLY A 294 25.33 -2.41 -7.39
N THR A 295 26.26 -3.07 -8.03
CA THR A 295 27.08 -2.54 -9.13
C THR A 295 26.19 -1.79 -10.12
N ALA A 296 26.66 -0.67 -10.66
CA ALA A 296 25.99 0.10 -11.70
C ALA A 296 25.46 -0.83 -12.80
N GLY A 297 24.15 -0.98 -12.93
CA GLY A 297 23.49 -1.92 -13.83
C GLY A 297 22.53 -2.91 -13.14
N SER A 298 22.54 -3.01 -11.83
CA SER A 298 21.61 -3.83 -11.05
C SER A 298 20.34 -3.05 -10.72
N SER A 299 19.27 -3.48 -11.29
CA SER A 299 18.05 -2.71 -11.53
C SER A 299 17.03 -2.70 -10.40
N SER A 300 17.36 -2.98 -9.15
CA SER A 300 16.28 -2.81 -8.15
C SER A 300 16.71 -2.88 -6.70
N ASN A 301 16.19 -1.93 -5.96
CA ASN A 301 16.14 -1.90 -4.51
C ASN A 301 14.93 -2.69 -3.94
N MET A 302 14.36 -3.60 -4.75
CA MET A 302 13.25 -4.44 -4.30
C MET A 302 13.78 -5.79 -3.82
N ALA A 303 13.38 -6.18 -2.64
CA ALA A 303 13.52 -7.56 -2.20
C ALA A 303 12.27 -8.35 -2.57
N TYR A 304 12.41 -9.61 -2.94
CA TYR A 304 11.25 -10.43 -3.25
C TYR A 304 11.23 -11.76 -2.47
N ALA A 305 10.05 -12.35 -2.33
CA ALA A 305 9.85 -13.65 -1.72
C ALA A 305 8.72 -14.38 -2.45
N GLY A 306 8.78 -15.69 -2.53
CA GLY A 306 7.63 -16.49 -2.95
C GLY A 306 6.54 -16.50 -1.86
N ILE A 307 5.27 -16.36 -2.22
CA ILE A 307 4.17 -16.52 -1.26
C ILE A 307 4.01 -18.00 -0.89
N ASN A 308 4.24 -18.91 -1.84
CA ASN A 308 4.07 -20.35 -1.67
C ASN A 308 5.35 -21.09 -1.34
N ALA A 309 6.45 -20.40 -1.19
CA ALA A 309 7.69 -21.06 -0.92
C ALA A 309 8.04 -20.93 0.57
N PHE A 310 8.22 -22.06 1.21
CA PHE A 310 9.05 -22.18 2.41
C PHE A 310 10.51 -21.79 2.10
N THR A 311 10.73 -20.93 1.11
CA THR A 311 12.09 -20.60 0.67
C THR A 311 12.62 -19.47 1.51
N SER A 312 13.71 -19.78 2.07
CA SER A 312 14.87 -18.95 2.40
C SER A 312 14.77 -17.54 1.81
N ASP A 313 15.10 -16.58 2.61
CA ASP A 313 15.53 -15.22 2.32
C ASP A 313 14.88 -14.47 1.14
N PHE A 314 14.57 -13.23 1.38
CA PHE A 314 14.34 -12.27 0.31
C PHE A 314 15.57 -12.26 -0.59
N ASP A 315 15.43 -12.79 -1.78
CA ASP A 315 16.49 -12.79 -2.77
C ASP A 315 16.63 -11.37 -3.32
N THR A 316 17.79 -10.77 -3.12
CA THR A 316 18.18 -9.51 -3.75
C THR A 316 18.77 -9.73 -5.14
N GLY A 317 18.76 -10.97 -5.63
CA GLY A 317 19.31 -11.36 -6.90
C GLY A 317 18.45 -10.91 -8.08
N ASN A 318 19.13 -10.68 -9.17
CA ASN A 318 18.70 -10.08 -10.42
C ASN A 318 17.71 -10.92 -11.26
N ASN A 319 16.83 -11.72 -10.66
CA ASN A 319 15.98 -12.63 -11.41
C ASN A 319 14.72 -11.99 -12.03
N GLY A 320 14.62 -10.65 -12.04
CA GLY A 320 13.64 -9.90 -12.85
C GLY A 320 12.16 -10.12 -12.55
N ARG A 321 11.83 -10.96 -11.58
CA ARG A 321 10.46 -11.34 -11.27
C ARG A 321 9.92 -10.45 -10.17
N ALA A 322 8.71 -9.92 -10.31
CA ALA A 322 8.07 -9.05 -9.34
C ALA A 322 8.95 -7.85 -8.91
N ASN A 323 9.37 -7.05 -9.87
CA ASN A 323 10.32 -5.97 -9.68
C ASN A 323 9.87 -4.69 -10.39
N ILE A 324 10.19 -3.52 -9.82
CA ILE A 324 9.90 -2.22 -10.41
C ILE A 324 11.22 -1.52 -10.75
N THR A 325 11.24 -0.84 -11.91
CA THR A 325 12.42 -0.07 -12.33
C THR A 325 12.76 1.05 -11.35
N PRO A 326 14.04 1.47 -11.24
CA PRO A 326 14.46 2.49 -10.28
C PRO A 326 13.75 3.85 -10.45
N ASP A 327 13.25 4.16 -11.65
CA ASP A 327 12.47 5.37 -11.92
C ASP A 327 10.98 5.25 -11.52
N GLY A 328 10.55 4.07 -11.07
CA GLY A 328 9.19 3.78 -10.67
C GLY A 328 8.17 3.70 -11.80
N LYS A 329 8.60 3.77 -13.06
CA LYS A 329 7.68 3.85 -14.21
C LYS A 329 7.26 2.50 -14.75
N PHE A 330 8.12 1.49 -14.64
CA PHE A 330 7.92 0.19 -15.24
C PHE A 330 8.01 -0.92 -14.19
N PHE A 331 7.45 -2.07 -14.52
CA PHE A 331 7.72 -3.31 -13.81
C PHE A 331 8.30 -4.36 -14.78
N HIS A 332 9.16 -5.21 -14.23
CA HIS A 332 9.76 -6.30 -15.01
C HIS A 332 8.83 -7.50 -15.09
N VAL A 333 8.80 -8.14 -16.24
CA VAL A 333 8.11 -9.40 -16.46
C VAL A 333 9.04 -10.59 -16.25
N ASP A 334 8.47 -11.76 -16.00
CA ASP A 334 9.23 -13.02 -15.96
C ASP A 334 9.81 -13.33 -17.33
N ASN A 335 11.04 -13.84 -17.37
CA ASN A 335 11.76 -14.26 -18.59
C ASN A 335 11.19 -15.52 -19.26
N ASN A 336 9.93 -15.82 -19.08
CA ASN A 336 9.25 -16.94 -19.70
C ASN A 336 8.07 -16.47 -20.53
N THR A 337 7.82 -17.19 -21.61
CA THR A 337 6.57 -17.04 -22.36
C THR A 337 5.39 -17.53 -21.54
N GLY A 338 4.21 -17.02 -21.82
CA GLY A 338 2.97 -17.43 -21.16
C GLY A 338 2.10 -16.26 -20.74
N SER A 339 0.93 -16.57 -20.18
CA SER A 339 -0.01 -15.56 -19.71
C SER A 339 0.20 -15.30 -18.21
N TYR A 340 0.19 -14.04 -17.83
CA TYR A 340 0.47 -13.59 -16.46
C TYR A 340 -0.58 -12.59 -15.95
N VAL A 341 -0.62 -12.44 -14.64
CA VAL A 341 -1.26 -11.32 -13.95
C VAL A 341 -0.27 -10.69 -12.98
N ALA A 342 -0.30 -9.36 -12.88
CA ALA A 342 0.43 -8.59 -11.88
C ALA A 342 -0.53 -7.70 -11.08
N TYR A 343 -0.31 -7.62 -9.78
CA TYR A 343 -0.95 -6.69 -8.86
C TYR A 343 0.13 -5.79 -8.27
N ILE A 344 -0.03 -4.48 -8.40
CA ILE A 344 0.94 -3.51 -7.91
C ILE A 344 0.24 -2.55 -6.98
N TRP A 345 0.69 -2.48 -5.73
CA TRP A 345 0.27 -1.48 -4.77
C TRP A 345 1.39 -0.46 -4.57
N LYS A 346 1.03 0.80 -4.70
CA LYS A 346 1.81 1.97 -4.33
C LYS A 346 1.25 2.50 -3.01
N GLU A 347 2.12 2.90 -2.10
CA GLU A 347 1.71 3.59 -0.88
C GLU A 347 0.96 4.88 -1.19
N VAL A 348 -0.14 5.11 -0.48
CA VAL A 348 -0.94 6.33 -0.53
C VAL A 348 -1.11 6.87 0.88
N GLU A 349 -0.69 8.11 1.09
CA GLU A 349 -0.75 8.77 2.40
C GLU A 349 -2.18 8.76 2.96
N GLY A 350 -2.30 8.40 4.24
CA GLY A 350 -3.59 8.28 4.94
C GLY A 350 -4.44 7.07 4.56
N PHE A 351 -4.02 6.26 3.57
CA PHE A 351 -4.80 5.11 3.10
C PHE A 351 -4.01 3.80 3.15
N SER A 352 -2.80 3.79 2.64
CA SER A 352 -1.99 2.56 2.64
C SER A 352 -0.55 2.85 3.05
N ARG A 353 0.07 1.89 3.73
CA ARG A 353 1.46 1.93 4.14
C ARG A 353 2.15 0.64 3.76
N ILE A 354 3.26 0.76 3.04
CA ILE A 354 4.08 -0.37 2.60
C ILE A 354 5.52 -0.06 3.00
N GLY A 355 6.15 -0.96 3.75
CA GLY A 355 7.49 -0.66 4.24
C GLY A 355 8.10 -1.76 5.08
N VAL A 356 9.05 -1.36 5.91
CA VAL A 356 9.77 -2.22 6.84
C VAL A 356 9.56 -1.75 8.26
N TYR A 357 9.43 -2.69 9.18
CA TYR A 357 9.63 -2.42 10.60
C TYR A 357 10.70 -3.34 11.19
N TYR A 358 11.25 -2.95 12.32
CA TYR A 358 12.19 -3.76 13.08
C TYR A 358 11.53 -4.19 14.36
N GLY A 359 11.53 -5.50 14.61
CA GLY A 359 11.11 -6.06 15.89
C GLY A 359 12.14 -5.76 16.98
N ASN A 360 11.74 -5.91 18.24
CA ASN A 360 12.60 -5.65 19.39
C ASN A 360 12.44 -6.68 20.53
N ASN A 361 11.73 -7.78 20.24
CA ASN A 361 11.43 -8.85 21.21
C ASN A 361 10.75 -8.34 22.50
N SER A 362 9.98 -7.26 22.42
CA SER A 362 9.29 -6.66 23.56
C SER A 362 7.79 -6.55 23.32
N THR A 363 6.99 -6.90 24.31
CA THR A 363 5.53 -6.78 24.26
C THR A 363 5.04 -5.36 24.52
N SER A 364 5.90 -4.42 24.86
CA SER A 364 5.48 -3.09 25.35
C SER A 364 5.94 -1.89 24.55
N ASN A 365 6.99 -1.97 23.76
CA ASN A 365 7.64 -0.78 23.20
C ASN A 365 7.83 -0.78 21.68
N SER A 366 7.07 -1.57 20.95
CA SER A 366 7.16 -1.63 19.49
C SER A 366 5.94 -0.97 18.87
N PHE A 367 6.15 0.15 18.21
CA PHE A 367 5.10 0.85 17.48
C PHE A 367 5.55 1.10 16.02
N VAL A 368 4.66 0.78 15.09
CA VAL A 368 4.85 1.00 13.65
C VAL A 368 3.86 2.07 13.20
N HIS A 369 4.39 3.21 12.79
CA HIS A 369 3.59 4.35 12.34
C HIS A 369 3.12 4.13 10.90
N CYS A 370 1.81 4.23 10.68
CA CYS A 370 1.17 4.17 9.36
C CYS A 370 0.59 5.50 8.90
N GLY A 371 0.27 6.41 9.83
CA GLY A 371 -0.45 7.65 9.56
C GLY A 371 -1.97 7.49 9.55
N PHE A 372 -2.46 6.29 9.86
CA PHE A 372 -3.87 5.94 9.94
C PHE A 372 -4.08 4.72 10.86
N ARG A 373 -5.33 4.49 11.27
CA ARG A 373 -5.72 3.23 11.94
C ARG A 373 -5.82 2.12 10.91
N PRO A 374 -5.07 1.01 11.03
CA PRO A 374 -5.17 -0.10 10.09
C PRO A 374 -6.50 -0.85 10.22
N ALA A 375 -7.07 -1.25 9.07
CA ALA A 375 -8.08 -2.30 8.99
C ALA A 375 -7.44 -3.66 8.67
N PHE A 376 -6.27 -3.64 8.06
CA PHE A 376 -5.57 -4.83 7.57
C PHE A 376 -4.06 -4.60 7.69
N VAL A 377 -3.34 -5.60 8.15
CA VAL A 377 -1.87 -5.65 8.12
C VAL A 377 -1.45 -7.03 7.65
N MET A 378 -0.65 -7.08 6.60
CA MET A 378 0.04 -8.27 6.13
C MET A 378 1.54 -8.07 6.33
N TRP A 379 2.23 -9.07 6.88
CA TRP A 379 3.67 -8.97 7.14
C TRP A 379 4.38 -10.31 7.00
N ARG A 380 5.70 -10.23 6.87
CA ARG A 380 6.61 -11.37 6.93
C ARG A 380 7.98 -10.95 7.43
N LYS A 381 8.62 -11.80 8.18
CA LYS A 381 10.03 -11.68 8.58
C LYS A 381 10.91 -11.70 7.31
N LYS A 382 11.91 -10.81 7.26
CA LYS A 382 12.81 -10.69 6.09
C LYS A 382 13.80 -11.85 6.00
N SER A 383 14.17 -12.44 7.13
CA SER A 383 15.03 -13.63 7.21
C SER A 383 14.22 -14.92 7.03
N SER A 384 14.90 -15.96 6.61
CA SER A 384 14.43 -17.26 6.10
C SER A 384 13.26 -17.96 6.80
N GLY A 385 12.50 -18.69 6.00
CA GLY A 385 11.66 -19.82 6.46
C GLY A 385 10.30 -19.47 7.04
N GLU A 386 9.97 -18.19 7.22
CA GLU A 386 8.78 -17.78 7.92
C GLU A 386 7.56 -17.56 7.01
N ASN A 387 6.37 -17.75 7.57
CA ASN A 387 5.13 -17.58 6.85
C ASN A 387 4.71 -16.13 6.71
N TRP A 388 4.04 -15.79 5.60
CA TRP A 388 3.23 -14.59 5.51
C TRP A 388 2.08 -14.66 6.50
N ARG A 389 1.77 -13.54 7.15
CA ARG A 389 0.71 -13.41 8.15
C ARG A 389 -0.20 -12.24 7.85
N ILE A 390 -1.48 -12.38 8.17
CA ILE A 390 -2.49 -11.33 8.05
C ILE A 390 -3.29 -11.22 9.34
N ILE A 391 -3.46 -9.99 9.79
CA ILE A 391 -4.40 -9.59 10.84
C ILE A 391 -5.32 -8.50 10.30
N ASP A 392 -6.58 -8.49 10.72
CA ASP A 392 -7.55 -7.48 10.30
C ASP A 392 -8.58 -7.14 11.38
N SER A 393 -9.28 -6.01 11.18
CA SER A 393 -10.32 -5.54 12.10
C SER A 393 -11.66 -6.26 11.93
N ALA A 394 -11.92 -6.88 10.79
CA ALA A 394 -13.19 -7.58 10.53
C ALA A 394 -13.32 -8.88 11.32
N ARG A 395 -12.21 -9.59 11.56
CA ARG A 395 -12.17 -10.82 12.35
C ARG A 395 -11.98 -10.58 13.85
N SER A 396 -11.29 -9.50 14.19
CA SER A 396 -11.03 -9.09 15.58
C SER A 396 -11.43 -7.63 15.76
N PRO A 397 -12.71 -7.33 16.02
CA PRO A 397 -13.18 -5.94 16.13
C PRO A 397 -12.65 -5.20 17.35
N GLY A 398 -12.27 -5.92 18.40
CA GLY A 398 -11.58 -5.36 19.57
C GLY A 398 -10.23 -4.73 19.23
N ASN A 399 -9.61 -4.01 20.17
CA ASN A 399 -8.33 -3.36 19.92
C ASN A 399 -7.18 -4.35 19.76
N GLN A 400 -7.13 -5.36 20.62
CA GLN A 400 -6.15 -6.44 20.52
C GLN A 400 -6.54 -7.37 19.37
N LYS A 401 -5.64 -7.54 18.41
CA LYS A 401 -5.79 -8.37 17.22
C LYS A 401 -4.97 -9.63 17.41
N THR A 402 -5.62 -10.77 17.57
CA THR A 402 -4.94 -12.04 17.82
C THR A 402 -5.10 -13.05 16.70
N TYR A 403 -6.22 -13.01 15.97
CA TYR A 403 -6.51 -13.97 14.90
C TYR A 403 -5.66 -13.73 13.66
N GLN A 404 -4.72 -14.63 13.41
CA GLN A 404 -3.84 -14.62 12.25
C GLN A 404 -4.33 -15.57 11.16
N LEU A 405 -4.07 -15.21 9.91
CA LEU A 405 -4.20 -16.06 8.73
C LEU A 405 -2.89 -16.08 7.96
N PHE A 406 -2.67 -17.16 7.21
CA PHE A 406 -1.41 -17.42 6.52
C PHE A 406 -1.62 -17.51 5.00
N PRO A 407 -1.31 -16.46 4.22
CA PRO A 407 -1.51 -16.45 2.76
C PRO A 407 -0.81 -17.57 2.00
N GLY A 408 0.27 -18.11 2.55
CA GLY A 408 1.01 -19.23 1.96
C GLY A 408 0.49 -20.63 2.33
N HIS A 409 -0.55 -20.71 3.18
CA HIS A 409 -1.06 -21.99 3.72
C HIS A 409 -2.58 -22.10 3.62
N ASP A 410 -3.05 -23.34 3.59
CA ASP A 410 -4.47 -23.68 3.69
C ASP A 410 -5.01 -23.67 5.13
N SER A 411 -4.15 -23.51 6.13
CA SER A 411 -4.49 -23.56 7.56
C SER A 411 -5.66 -22.62 7.89
N ASN A 412 -6.46 -23.02 8.89
CA ASN A 412 -7.44 -22.17 9.53
C ASN A 412 -6.79 -21.00 10.26
N GLN A 413 -7.59 -20.06 10.74
CA GLN A 413 -7.05 -18.98 11.57
C GLN A 413 -6.49 -19.52 12.88
N SER A 414 -5.40 -18.91 13.35
CA SER A 414 -4.81 -19.21 14.66
C SER A 414 -4.86 -17.99 15.57
N ASP A 415 -4.83 -18.22 16.88
CA ASP A 415 -4.80 -17.19 17.92
C ASP A 415 -3.38 -17.12 18.51
N GLU A 416 -2.41 -16.69 17.70
CA GLU A 416 -0.98 -16.82 17.99
C GLU A 416 -0.27 -15.53 18.38
N GLY A 417 -0.96 -14.47 18.62
CA GLY A 417 -0.21 -13.29 19.03
C GLY A 417 -0.79 -11.99 18.58
N GLY A 418 -0.47 -10.95 19.32
CA GLY A 418 -1.17 -9.71 19.32
C GLY A 418 -0.50 -8.59 18.56
N MET A 419 -1.31 -7.90 17.79
CA MET A 419 -1.11 -6.50 17.45
C MET A 419 -2.24 -5.68 18.06
N GLU A 420 -1.96 -4.45 18.40
CA GLU A 420 -2.98 -3.46 18.70
C GLU A 420 -3.01 -2.42 17.61
N PHE A 421 -4.21 -2.07 17.12
CA PHE A 421 -4.41 -1.06 16.10
C PHE A 421 -4.75 0.28 16.76
N PHE A 422 -3.91 1.28 16.51
CA PHE A 422 -4.07 2.64 16.99
C PHE A 422 -4.48 3.57 15.85
N PHE A 423 -4.92 4.77 16.18
CA PHE A 423 -5.37 5.77 15.19
C PHE A 423 -4.32 6.14 14.13
N ASN A 424 -3.04 5.92 14.39
CA ASN A 424 -1.94 6.29 13.51
C ASN A 424 -0.97 5.14 13.18
N GLY A 425 -1.34 3.89 13.50
CA GLY A 425 -0.48 2.73 13.26
C GLY A 425 -0.85 1.51 14.09
N PHE A 426 0.13 0.65 14.32
CA PHE A 426 -0.05 -0.56 15.12
C PHE A 426 1.13 -0.79 16.07
N ALA A 427 0.84 -1.40 17.21
CA ALA A 427 1.86 -1.85 18.15
C ALA A 427 1.96 -3.37 18.15
N LEU A 428 3.18 -3.87 18.31
CA LEU A 428 3.44 -5.30 18.47
C LEU A 428 3.30 -5.64 19.95
N ARG A 429 2.46 -6.62 20.28
CA ARG A 429 2.16 -7.05 21.64
C ARG A 429 2.58 -8.51 21.90
N SER A 430 3.44 -9.02 21.06
CA SER A 430 3.98 -10.37 21.15
C SER A 430 5.49 -10.32 21.09
N ASN A 431 6.14 -11.25 21.72
CA ASN A 431 7.56 -11.59 21.56
C ASN A 431 7.76 -12.82 20.66
N ASP A 432 6.72 -13.21 19.90
CA ASP A 432 6.82 -14.28 18.91
C ASP A 432 7.81 -13.90 17.80
N GLY A 433 8.73 -14.81 17.49
CA GLY A 433 9.80 -14.61 16.53
C GLY A 433 9.34 -14.33 15.11
N ASN A 434 8.11 -14.70 14.76
CA ASN A 434 7.52 -14.44 13.46
C ASN A 434 6.91 -13.02 13.35
N THR A 435 6.83 -12.30 14.47
CA THR A 435 6.20 -10.98 14.54
C THR A 435 7.15 -9.91 15.07
N ASN A 436 8.02 -10.24 16.03
CA ASN A 436 8.75 -9.23 16.80
C ASN A 436 10.17 -9.61 17.23
N ASP A 437 10.84 -10.54 16.57
CA ASP A 437 12.28 -10.72 16.77
C ASP A 437 13.07 -9.44 16.43
N PRO A 438 14.27 -9.22 17.01
CA PRO A 438 15.10 -8.05 16.70
C PRO A 438 15.70 -8.14 15.28
N THR A 439 14.85 -8.15 14.30
CA THR A 439 15.17 -8.23 12.87
C THR A 439 14.15 -7.43 12.03
N ALA A 440 14.40 -7.37 10.72
CA ALA A 440 13.54 -6.64 9.78
C ALA A 440 12.35 -7.50 9.32
N TYR A 441 11.20 -6.85 9.20
CA TYR A 441 9.96 -7.37 8.64
C TYR A 441 9.47 -6.45 7.54
N VAL A 442 8.99 -7.00 6.44
CA VAL A 442 8.23 -6.26 5.45
C VAL A 442 6.76 -6.28 5.82
N PHE A 443 6.04 -5.21 5.51
CA PHE A 443 4.61 -5.16 5.75
C PHE A 443 3.87 -4.29 4.73
N MET A 444 2.58 -4.58 4.58
CA MET A 444 1.62 -3.69 3.95
C MET A 444 0.39 -3.55 4.85
N ALA A 445 -0.12 -2.34 4.96
CA ALA A 445 -1.29 -2.02 5.76
C ALA A 445 -2.26 -1.14 4.97
N PHE A 446 -3.56 -1.33 5.21
CA PHE A 446 -4.63 -0.51 4.65
C PHE A 446 -5.48 0.08 5.76
N ALA A 447 -5.92 1.33 5.56
CA ALA A 447 -6.65 2.10 6.57
C ALA A 447 -8.08 1.58 6.78
N GLU A 448 -8.55 1.67 8.01
CA GLU A 448 -9.95 1.50 8.38
C GLU A 448 -10.79 2.72 8.00
N SER A 449 -10.27 3.90 8.35
CA SER A 449 -10.84 5.19 7.97
C SER A 449 -9.72 6.22 7.86
N PRO A 450 -9.67 7.03 6.82
CA PRO A 450 -8.68 8.09 6.70
C PRO A 450 -9.04 9.22 7.66
N MET A 451 -8.03 9.83 8.27
CA MET A 451 -8.21 10.99 9.12
C MET A 451 -7.65 12.24 8.46
N LYS A 452 -8.50 13.11 7.97
CA LYS A 452 -8.11 14.46 7.57
C LYS A 452 -7.97 15.38 8.80
N TYR A 453 -8.85 15.18 9.79
CA TYR A 453 -8.85 15.94 11.03
C TYR A 453 -8.52 15.02 12.17
N ALA A 454 -7.60 15.45 13.05
CA ALA A 454 -7.29 14.70 14.25
C ALA A 454 -8.57 14.55 15.09
N THR A 455 -9.05 13.33 15.21
CA THR A 455 -10.07 12.97 16.18
C THR A 455 -9.35 12.40 17.39
N ALA A 456 -9.77 12.77 18.57
CA ALA A 456 -9.25 12.17 19.79
C ALA A 456 -9.42 10.64 19.66
N GLY A 457 -8.33 9.91 19.82
CA GLY A 457 -8.37 8.45 19.78
C GLY A 457 -9.23 7.94 20.94
N HIS A 458 -10.02 6.95 20.68
CA HIS A 458 -10.72 6.17 21.70
C HIS A 458 -9.84 5.04 22.19
#